data_b9fd7d0d0f9a29b2b1e60da5e7034fa4
#
_entry.id   b9fd7d0d0f9a29b2b1e60da5e7034fa4
#
_cell.length_a   1.000
_cell.length_b   1.000
_cell.length_c   1.000
_cell.angle_alpha   90.00
_cell.angle_beta   90.00
_cell.angle_gamma   90.00
#
_symmetry.space_group_name_H-M   'P 1'
#
loop_
_entity.id
_entity.type
_entity.pdbx_description
1 polymer ?
#
loop_
_entity_poly.entity_id
_entity_poly.type
_entity_poly.pdbx_seq_one_letter_code
_entity_poly.pdbx_strand_id
1 'polypeptide(L)'
;MKSTLKKIYFLYFFLLTVACTNNDNDAIDEEKPTISINYEEGFPQGCSVLTRGETYNFRAMVTDNDELAAYSIDIHHNFDHHTHDDQVTECDLEDLKQAVNPLIFIENYTIEEGLTSYEINVSVTIPTDIDTGDYHCAYSVTDATGWQARTSIDIKIVD
;
A
#
# COMPACT_ATOMS: atom_id res chain seq x y z
N MET A 1 -10.75 -19.81 -86.62
CA MET A 1 -10.52 -18.68 -85.77
C MET A 1 -11.09 -19.00 -84.40
N LYS A 2 -10.21 -19.27 -83.41
CA LYS A 2 -10.58 -19.72 -82.05
C LYS A 2 -10.60 -18.49 -81.14
N SER A 3 -11.78 -18.14 -80.62
CA SER A 3 -11.96 -17.08 -79.62
C SER A 3 -11.77 -17.68 -78.21
N THR A 4 -10.73 -17.27 -77.52
CA THR A 4 -10.44 -17.64 -76.14
C THR A 4 -11.16 -16.68 -75.17
N LEU A 5 -12.17 -17.22 -74.50
CA LEU A 5 -12.92 -16.51 -73.44
C LEU A 5 -12.11 -16.53 -72.14
N LYS A 6 -11.53 -15.40 -71.77
CA LYS A 6 -10.87 -15.24 -70.47
C LYS A 6 -11.92 -15.14 -69.36
N LYS A 7 -11.97 -16.16 -68.49
CA LYS A 7 -12.77 -16.12 -67.26
C LYS A 7 -12.04 -15.28 -66.22
N ILE A 8 -12.57 -14.13 -65.85
CA ILE A 8 -12.11 -13.30 -64.74
C ILE A 8 -12.78 -13.85 -63.49
N TYR A 9 -12.01 -14.47 -62.60
CA TYR A 9 -12.45 -14.83 -61.27
C TYR A 9 -12.33 -13.57 -60.40
N PHE A 10 -13.47 -13.01 -59.99
CA PHE A 10 -13.55 -11.94 -59.03
C PHE A 10 -13.50 -12.57 -57.63
N LEU A 11 -12.32 -12.54 -57.02
CA LEU A 11 -12.12 -13.05 -55.64
C LEU A 11 -12.69 -12.01 -54.68
N TYR A 12 -13.90 -12.26 -54.14
CA TYR A 12 -14.50 -11.46 -53.09
C TYR A 12 -13.79 -11.80 -51.75
N PHE A 13 -12.83 -10.97 -51.35
CA PHE A 13 -12.20 -11.04 -50.03
C PHE A 13 -13.19 -10.43 -49.02
N PHE A 14 -13.97 -11.28 -48.35
CA PHE A 14 -14.88 -10.91 -47.28
C PHE A 14 -14.04 -10.63 -46.02
N LEU A 15 -13.77 -9.31 -45.79
CA LEU A 15 -13.10 -8.84 -44.57
C LEU A 15 -14.08 -8.97 -43.40
N LEU A 16 -13.98 -10.03 -42.64
CA LEU A 16 -14.65 -10.16 -41.33
C LEU A 16 -14.01 -9.19 -40.36
N THR A 17 -14.57 -8.00 -40.20
CA THR A 17 -14.29 -7.11 -39.07
C THR A 17 -14.95 -7.71 -37.83
N VAL A 18 -14.16 -8.40 -37.01
CA VAL A 18 -14.56 -8.73 -35.65
C VAL A 18 -14.57 -7.41 -34.87
N ALA A 19 -15.73 -6.78 -34.77
CA ALA A 19 -15.93 -5.70 -33.81
C ALA A 19 -15.97 -6.34 -32.44
N CYS A 20 -14.89 -6.24 -31.65
CA CYS A 20 -14.95 -6.42 -30.21
C CYS A 20 -15.80 -5.28 -29.66
N THR A 21 -17.08 -5.54 -29.43
CA THR A 21 -17.91 -4.68 -28.58
C THR A 21 -17.65 -5.13 -27.14
N ASN A 22 -16.57 -4.65 -26.53
CA ASN A 22 -16.48 -4.64 -25.09
C ASN A 22 -17.46 -3.57 -24.61
N ASN A 23 -18.67 -3.99 -24.26
CA ASN A 23 -19.60 -3.20 -23.47
C ASN A 23 -19.29 -3.41 -21.99
N ASP A 24 -18.02 -3.35 -21.61
CA ASP A 24 -17.63 -3.27 -20.21
C ASP A 24 -17.85 -1.82 -19.79
N ASN A 25 -19.11 -1.52 -19.42
CA ASN A 25 -19.44 -0.34 -18.62
C ASN A 25 -19.07 -0.62 -17.15
N ASP A 26 -17.96 -1.31 -16.91
CA ASP A 26 -17.40 -1.37 -15.58
C ASP A 26 -16.90 0.05 -15.28
N ALA A 27 -17.53 0.70 -14.31
CA ALA A 27 -17.08 2.00 -13.86
C ALA A 27 -15.63 1.84 -13.42
N ILE A 28 -14.73 2.60 -14.06
CA ILE A 28 -13.32 2.60 -13.66
C ILE A 28 -13.29 3.22 -12.27
N ASP A 29 -12.68 2.50 -11.32
CA ASP A 29 -12.43 3.07 -10.01
C ASP A 29 -11.39 4.18 -10.11
N GLU A 30 -11.74 5.38 -9.60
CA GLU A 30 -10.91 6.58 -9.59
C GLU A 30 -10.67 7.09 -8.16
N GLU A 31 -11.14 6.34 -7.16
CA GLU A 31 -10.97 6.69 -5.75
C GLU A 31 -9.77 5.96 -5.17
N LYS A 32 -9.16 6.56 -4.15
CA LYS A 32 -8.06 5.93 -3.43
C LYS A 32 -8.59 5.26 -2.18
N PRO A 33 -8.00 4.14 -1.76
CA PRO A 33 -8.32 3.57 -0.46
C PRO A 33 -8.02 4.56 0.68
N THR A 34 -8.58 4.32 1.83
CA THR A 34 -8.37 5.13 3.04
C THR A 34 -7.72 4.31 4.15
N ILE A 35 -6.95 4.98 5.01
CA ILE A 35 -6.32 4.38 6.19
C ILE A 35 -6.74 5.20 7.42
N SER A 36 -7.19 4.52 8.46
CA SER A 36 -7.49 5.12 9.76
C SER A 36 -6.80 4.36 10.88
N ILE A 37 -6.06 5.09 11.71
CA ILE A 37 -5.53 4.62 13.00
C ILE A 37 -6.32 5.22 14.18
N ASN A 38 -7.24 6.15 13.93
CA ASN A 38 -7.97 6.92 14.95
C ASN A 38 -9.22 6.15 15.42
N TYR A 39 -9.01 4.98 16.02
CA TYR A 39 -10.06 4.19 16.68
C TYR A 39 -9.47 3.49 17.92
N GLU A 40 -10.31 2.85 18.75
CA GLU A 40 -9.92 2.35 20.08
C GLU A 40 -8.72 1.39 20.06
N GLU A 41 -8.67 0.49 19.06
CA GLU A 41 -7.57 -0.48 18.93
C GLU A 41 -6.50 -0.06 17.91
N GLY A 42 -6.63 1.09 17.25
CA GLY A 42 -5.64 1.60 16.28
C GLY A 42 -4.28 1.86 16.93
N PHE A 43 -3.21 1.32 16.35
CA PHE A 43 -1.84 1.43 16.88
C PHE A 43 -0.80 1.37 15.75
N PRO A 44 0.31 2.16 15.84
CA PRO A 44 0.58 3.14 16.90
C PRO A 44 -0.26 4.42 16.73
N GLN A 45 -0.50 5.12 17.83
CA GLN A 45 -0.95 6.51 17.79
C GLN A 45 0.29 7.42 17.70
N GLY A 46 0.09 8.67 17.28
CA GLY A 46 1.16 9.64 17.23
C GLY A 46 1.92 9.74 18.56
N CYS A 47 3.23 9.74 18.49
CA CYS A 47 4.16 9.78 19.61
C CYS A 47 4.08 8.56 20.57
N SER A 48 3.57 7.42 20.08
CA SER A 48 3.60 6.17 20.85
C SER A 48 5.03 5.79 21.21
N VAL A 49 5.21 5.34 22.46
CA VAL A 49 6.51 4.86 22.96
C VAL A 49 6.48 3.34 23.00
N LEU A 50 7.44 2.71 22.33
CA LEU A 50 7.63 1.27 22.28
C LEU A 50 8.90 0.90 23.03
N THR A 51 8.87 -0.23 23.74
CA THR A 51 10.00 -0.73 24.54
C THR A 51 10.68 -1.89 23.81
N ARG A 52 11.99 -1.91 23.79
CA ARG A 52 12.77 -3.03 23.27
C ARG A 52 12.45 -4.34 24.02
N GLY A 53 12.34 -5.44 23.28
CA GLY A 53 11.97 -6.76 23.81
C GLY A 53 10.47 -7.00 23.92
N GLU A 54 9.63 -5.96 23.84
CA GLU A 54 8.19 -6.10 23.90
C GLU A 54 7.58 -6.38 22.52
N THR A 55 6.37 -6.93 22.52
CA THR A 55 5.59 -7.23 21.32
C THR A 55 4.34 -6.35 21.26
N TYR A 56 4.11 -5.72 20.12
CA TYR A 56 2.97 -4.85 19.90
C TYR A 56 2.14 -5.33 18.70
N ASN A 57 0.83 -5.16 18.77
CA ASN A 57 -0.05 -5.40 17.63
C ASN A 57 -0.24 -4.07 16.88
N PHE A 58 0.34 -3.99 15.70
CA PHE A 58 0.19 -2.86 14.80
C PHE A 58 -1.16 -2.98 14.09
N ARG A 59 -2.04 -1.99 14.26
CA ARG A 59 -3.43 -2.06 13.84
C ARG A 59 -3.88 -0.79 13.13
N ALA A 60 -4.49 -0.96 11.97
CA ALA A 60 -5.12 0.11 11.20
C ALA A 60 -6.36 -0.41 10.48
N MET A 61 -7.40 0.41 10.35
CA MET A 61 -8.55 0.11 9.52
C MET A 61 -8.33 0.67 8.13
N VAL A 62 -8.49 -0.14 7.10
CA VAL A 62 -8.40 0.27 5.70
C VAL A 62 -9.73 0.02 5.00
N THR A 63 -10.15 0.95 4.16
CA THR A 63 -11.40 0.82 3.39
C THR A 63 -11.24 1.37 1.98
N ASP A 64 -12.02 0.83 1.08
CA ASP A 64 -12.10 1.22 -0.32
C ASP A 64 -13.55 1.16 -0.82
N ASN A 65 -13.87 1.89 -1.89
CA ASN A 65 -15.19 1.87 -2.53
C ASN A 65 -15.41 0.63 -3.40
N ASP A 66 -14.34 -0.01 -3.90
CA ASP A 66 -14.39 -1.19 -4.76
C ASP A 66 -13.72 -2.39 -4.10
N GLU A 67 -12.42 -2.56 -4.19
CA GLU A 67 -11.72 -3.74 -3.67
C GLU A 67 -10.31 -3.42 -3.19
N LEU A 68 -9.98 -3.86 -1.98
CA LEU A 68 -8.63 -3.80 -1.42
C LEU A 68 -7.77 -4.98 -1.94
N ALA A 69 -6.49 -4.75 -2.25
CA ALA A 69 -5.59 -5.79 -2.76
C ALA A 69 -4.44 -6.13 -1.81
N ALA A 70 -3.79 -5.13 -1.23
CA ALA A 70 -2.59 -5.35 -0.43
C ALA A 70 -2.35 -4.21 0.56
N TYR A 71 -1.54 -4.50 1.59
CA TYR A 71 -1.02 -3.48 2.50
C TYR A 71 0.44 -3.74 2.85
N SER A 72 1.10 -2.72 3.37
CA SER A 72 2.44 -2.86 3.95
C SER A 72 2.56 -2.09 5.25
N ILE A 73 3.51 -2.54 6.09
CA ILE A 73 3.97 -1.84 7.28
C ILE A 73 5.46 -1.58 7.08
N ASP A 74 5.89 -0.35 7.29
CA ASP A 74 7.28 0.10 7.21
C ASP A 74 7.65 0.82 8.51
N ILE A 75 8.60 0.26 9.28
CA ILE A 75 9.14 0.89 10.48
C ILE A 75 10.63 1.12 10.23
N HIS A 76 11.06 2.37 10.31
CA HIS A 76 12.46 2.77 10.14
C HIS A 76 12.82 3.97 11.02
N HIS A 77 14.12 4.17 11.25
CA HIS A 77 14.60 5.25 12.12
C HIS A 77 14.42 6.64 11.51
N ASN A 78 14.22 7.63 12.37
CA ASN A 78 14.19 9.06 12.04
C ASN A 78 15.31 9.84 12.75
N PHE A 79 16.52 9.28 12.83
CA PHE A 79 17.65 9.88 13.54
C PHE A 79 18.28 11.07 12.82
N ASP A 80 17.93 11.29 11.57
CA ASP A 80 18.35 12.42 10.71
C ASP A 80 17.24 13.46 10.52
N HIS A 81 16.09 13.26 11.19
CA HIS A 81 14.92 14.14 11.15
C HIS A 81 14.34 14.35 9.75
N HIS A 82 14.36 13.33 8.92
CA HIS A 82 13.65 13.39 7.65
C HIS A 82 12.13 13.38 7.87
N THR A 83 11.39 13.92 6.92
CA THR A 83 9.94 14.05 6.98
C THR A 83 9.27 13.30 5.82
N HIS A 84 8.02 12.92 6.04
CA HIS A 84 7.16 12.33 5.03
C HIS A 84 5.97 13.24 4.74
N ASP A 85 5.57 13.35 3.47
CA ASP A 85 4.44 14.19 3.04
C ASP A 85 3.09 13.72 3.62
N ASP A 86 3.02 12.46 4.05
CA ASP A 86 1.86 11.78 4.62
C ASP A 86 1.90 11.67 6.16
N GLN A 87 2.78 12.42 6.81
CA GLN A 87 2.94 12.43 8.26
C GLN A 87 1.76 13.13 8.94
N VAL A 88 1.10 12.42 9.87
CA VAL A 88 -0.13 12.92 10.51
C VAL A 88 0.10 13.62 11.86
N THR A 89 1.25 13.41 12.49
CA THR A 89 1.60 13.97 13.79
C THR A 89 3.10 14.19 13.88
N GLU A 90 3.51 15.36 14.35
CA GLU A 90 4.90 15.67 14.69
C GLU A 90 5.10 15.49 16.19
N CYS A 91 6.19 14.84 16.58
CA CYS A 91 6.56 14.59 17.97
C CYS A 91 7.84 15.34 18.32
N ASP A 92 8.10 15.52 19.61
CA ASP A 92 9.37 16.06 20.07
C ASP A 92 10.48 15.07 19.75
N LEU A 93 11.42 15.47 18.89
CA LEU A 93 12.53 14.64 18.43
C LEU A 93 13.72 14.75 19.40
N GLU A 94 14.50 13.67 19.48
CA GLU A 94 15.79 13.65 20.16
C GLU A 94 16.85 14.39 19.34
N ASP A 95 18.06 14.55 19.90
CA ASP A 95 19.19 15.09 19.15
C ASP A 95 19.53 14.18 17.95
N LEU A 96 19.97 14.79 16.86
CA LEU A 96 20.45 14.08 15.67
C LEU A 96 21.53 13.08 16.05
N LYS A 97 21.44 11.87 15.53
CA LYS A 97 22.45 10.83 15.73
C LYS A 97 22.64 9.94 14.51
N GLN A 98 23.78 9.26 14.48
CA GLN A 98 24.06 8.28 13.43
C GLN A 98 23.46 6.92 13.83
N ALA A 99 22.73 6.29 12.92
CA ALA A 99 22.25 4.93 13.07
C ALA A 99 23.44 3.93 13.09
N VAL A 100 23.42 3.00 14.04
CA VAL A 100 24.41 1.92 14.19
C VAL A 100 23.76 0.55 13.93
N ASN A 101 22.65 0.30 14.60
CA ASN A 101 21.85 -0.91 14.43
C ASN A 101 20.35 -0.57 14.56
N PRO A 102 19.78 0.23 13.62
CA PRO A 102 18.40 0.64 13.72
C PRO A 102 17.44 -0.51 13.38
N LEU A 103 16.21 -0.47 13.93
CA LEU A 103 15.13 -1.31 13.44
C LEU A 103 14.81 -0.91 12.00
N ILE A 104 14.75 -1.91 11.13
CA ILE A 104 14.15 -1.82 9.80
C ILE A 104 13.17 -2.99 9.69
N PHE A 105 11.89 -2.67 9.64
CA PHE A 105 10.81 -3.64 9.46
C PHE A 105 9.97 -3.21 8.28
N ILE A 106 10.08 -3.92 7.16
CA ILE A 106 9.34 -3.63 5.93
C ILE A 106 8.71 -4.94 5.48
N GLU A 107 7.39 -5.04 5.65
CA GLU A 107 6.65 -6.24 5.31
C GLU A 107 5.43 -5.91 4.45
N ASN A 108 5.16 -6.77 3.47
CA ASN A 108 4.04 -6.64 2.54
C ASN A 108 3.11 -7.83 2.70
N TYR A 109 1.81 -7.56 2.65
CA TYR A 109 0.75 -8.53 2.84
C TYR A 109 -0.30 -8.39 1.76
N THR A 110 -0.89 -9.51 1.35
CA THR A 110 -2.06 -9.52 0.47
C THR A 110 -3.33 -9.49 1.30
N ILE A 111 -4.36 -8.83 0.78
CA ILE A 111 -5.73 -8.86 1.32
C ILE A 111 -6.52 -9.89 0.48
N GLU A 112 -7.45 -10.61 1.11
CA GLU A 112 -8.32 -11.55 0.42
C GLU A 112 -9.21 -10.80 -0.59
N GLU A 113 -9.39 -11.38 -1.77
CA GLU A 113 -10.18 -10.79 -2.86
C GLU A 113 -11.63 -10.51 -2.43
N GLY A 114 -12.20 -9.42 -2.97
CA GLY A 114 -13.59 -9.01 -2.74
C GLY A 114 -13.84 -8.23 -1.45
N LEU A 115 -12.79 -7.85 -0.69
CA LEU A 115 -12.95 -7.05 0.52
C LEU A 115 -12.83 -5.56 0.23
N THR A 116 -13.83 -4.80 0.68
CA THR A 116 -13.83 -3.33 0.66
C THR A 116 -13.45 -2.71 2.02
N SER A 117 -13.26 -3.54 3.05
CA SER A 117 -12.83 -3.12 4.38
C SER A 117 -12.00 -4.22 5.01
N TYR A 118 -10.88 -3.85 5.61
CA TYR A 118 -9.96 -4.79 6.25
C TYR A 118 -9.30 -4.15 7.47
N GLU A 119 -9.16 -4.90 8.56
CA GLU A 119 -8.36 -4.47 9.71
C GLU A 119 -6.97 -5.09 9.60
N ILE A 120 -5.97 -4.25 9.40
CA ILE A 120 -4.57 -4.63 9.58
C ILE A 120 -4.36 -4.97 11.05
N ASN A 121 -3.79 -6.14 11.34
CA ASN A 121 -3.43 -6.56 12.68
C ASN A 121 -2.19 -7.46 12.61
N VAL A 122 -1.01 -6.85 12.82
CA VAL A 122 0.28 -7.52 12.69
C VAL A 122 1.05 -7.42 14.00
N SER A 123 1.43 -8.56 14.56
CA SER A 123 2.28 -8.63 15.76
C SER A 123 3.75 -8.41 15.39
N VAL A 124 4.37 -7.38 15.95
CA VAL A 124 5.79 -7.06 15.76
C VAL A 124 6.48 -7.06 17.10
N THR A 125 7.54 -7.86 17.23
CA THR A 125 8.43 -7.84 18.40
C THR A 125 9.57 -6.85 18.13
N ILE A 126 9.75 -5.90 19.04
CA ILE A 126 10.84 -4.92 18.98
C ILE A 126 12.11 -5.62 19.47
N PRO A 127 13.17 -5.80 18.65
CA PRO A 127 14.38 -6.48 19.09
C PRO A 127 15.08 -5.74 20.24
N THR A 128 15.79 -6.47 21.09
CA THR A 128 16.47 -5.91 22.27
C THR A 128 17.78 -5.23 21.97
N ASP A 129 18.36 -5.46 20.79
CA ASP A 129 19.71 -5.02 20.40
C ASP A 129 19.74 -3.87 19.38
N ILE A 130 18.57 -3.28 19.08
CA ILE A 130 18.47 -2.16 18.15
C ILE A 130 18.76 -0.81 18.84
N ASP A 131 19.03 0.20 18.03
CA ASP A 131 19.16 1.58 18.50
C ASP A 131 17.80 2.09 19.03
N THR A 132 17.78 2.74 20.19
CA THR A 132 16.61 3.48 20.71
C THR A 132 16.51 4.85 20.03
N GLY A 133 15.39 5.56 20.17
CA GLY A 133 15.17 6.94 19.70
C GLY A 133 13.97 7.09 18.77
N ASP A 134 14.05 8.03 17.84
CA ASP A 134 12.95 8.42 16.99
C ASP A 134 12.83 7.50 15.75
N TYR A 135 11.61 7.08 15.47
CA TYR A 135 11.26 6.20 14.36
C TYR A 135 9.98 6.68 13.68
N HIS A 136 9.81 6.28 12.42
CA HIS A 136 8.54 6.34 11.71
C HIS A 136 7.91 4.97 11.61
N CYS A 137 6.58 4.91 11.70
CA CYS A 137 5.77 3.77 11.31
C CYS A 137 4.83 4.22 10.20
N ALA A 138 4.93 3.64 9.03
CA ALA A 138 4.04 3.91 7.91
C ALA A 138 3.17 2.71 7.58
N TYR A 139 1.89 2.97 7.34
CA TYR A 139 0.98 2.04 6.68
C TYR A 139 0.77 2.48 5.25
N SER A 140 0.79 1.53 4.33
CA SER A 140 0.36 1.75 2.94
C SER A 140 -0.70 0.72 2.59
N VAL A 141 -1.69 1.11 1.82
CA VAL A 141 -2.71 0.22 1.28
C VAL A 141 -2.85 0.46 -0.22
N THR A 142 -3.06 -0.59 -0.97
CA THR A 142 -3.28 -0.55 -2.42
C THR A 142 -4.58 -1.29 -2.72
N ASP A 143 -5.43 -0.71 -3.57
CA ASP A 143 -6.64 -1.35 -4.08
C ASP A 143 -6.37 -2.26 -5.29
N ALA A 144 -7.41 -2.92 -5.80
CA ALA A 144 -7.31 -3.82 -6.95
C ALA A 144 -7.02 -3.08 -8.27
N THR A 145 -7.30 -1.78 -8.37
CA THR A 145 -7.03 -0.95 -9.54
C THR A 145 -5.64 -0.32 -9.53
N GLY A 146 -4.94 -0.37 -8.38
CA GLY A 146 -3.57 0.11 -8.20
C GLY A 146 -3.47 1.49 -7.57
N TRP A 147 -4.58 2.11 -7.12
CA TRP A 147 -4.51 3.30 -6.30
C TRP A 147 -3.91 2.98 -4.93
N GLN A 148 -3.23 3.96 -4.37
CA GLN A 148 -2.54 3.78 -3.10
C GLN A 148 -2.82 4.94 -2.15
N ALA A 149 -3.03 4.60 -0.87
CA ALA A 149 -2.97 5.54 0.24
C ALA A 149 -1.82 5.16 1.18
N ARG A 150 -1.30 6.15 1.89
CA ARG A 150 -0.25 5.99 2.89
C ARG A 150 -0.50 6.94 4.06
N THR A 151 -0.07 6.53 5.26
CA THR A 151 0.00 7.39 6.45
C THR A 151 1.27 7.08 7.22
N SER A 152 1.96 8.10 7.70
CA SER A 152 3.18 7.98 8.50
C SER A 152 2.96 8.57 9.90
N ILE A 153 3.46 7.86 10.90
CA ILE A 153 3.26 8.17 12.32
C ILE A 153 4.64 8.18 13.00
N ASP A 154 4.93 9.27 13.71
CA ASP A 154 6.11 9.33 14.57
C ASP A 154 5.92 8.44 15.79
N ILE A 155 6.90 7.63 16.10
CA ILE A 155 6.98 6.78 17.29
C ILE A 155 8.36 6.90 17.91
N LYS A 156 8.49 6.46 19.15
CA LYS A 156 9.77 6.39 19.85
C LYS A 156 10.03 4.99 20.36
N ILE A 157 11.26 4.50 20.20
CA ILE A 157 11.70 3.22 20.80
C ILE A 157 12.64 3.52 21.95
N VAL A 158 12.36 2.91 23.10
CA VAL A 158 13.13 3.07 24.35
C VAL A 158 13.60 1.72 24.90
N ASP A 159 14.42 1.78 25.99
CA ASP A 159 14.88 0.60 26.73
C ASP A 159 13.77 -0.08 27.53
#